data_2a657765dcf45a23f07ba34be9a243ed
#
_entry.id   2a657765dcf45a23f07ba34be9a243ed
#
_cell.length_a   1.000
_cell.length_b   1.000
_cell.length_c   1.000
_cell.angle_alpha   90.00
_cell.angle_beta   90.00
_cell.angle_gamma   90.00
#
_symmetry.space_group_name_H-M   'P 1'
#
loop_
_entity.id
_entity.type
_entity.pdbx_description
1 polymer ?
#
loop_
_entity_poly.entity_id
_entity_poly.type
_entity_poly.pdbx_seq_one_letter_code
_entity_poly.pdbx_strand_id
1 'polypeptide(L)'
;MNSTDAKNVLVIYHREDNDGVCSAAIVSQFLKSFDNPDVNVQFFGCNYAELSEIWKEHVDALLAHDEEALTKTMITKWVSNFDQIYMVDISFSEVDAMECIYKSKPDGDFIWCDHHRPIIEFSLANTDRYGFGNTPGIRRTDQSAILNTWEYMNNALGTTIRPSRALVMLSDYDSWAWASKVEYDTNENKDLLFALNTGFTHRSDLRIRWFEEYILNVIQDNTLSMRITEEDCIQHGSIVLEYDRRRNMRAINTHGDTSWTIGGEKACAIFTTDHFNSQSFTSAFEGTDTKHGLVFKRQTDGRWILSAYNVYNDSDFDCGAYLRANYCGGGHKGAAGCTLSQDQFIEMLKTHQV
;
A
#
# COMPACT_ATOMS: atom_id res chain seq x y z
N MET A 1 -28.47 33.59 0.93
CA MET A 1 -27.05 33.94 0.74
C MET A 1 -26.29 32.67 0.87
N ASN A 2 -26.00 32.03 -0.25
CA ASN A 2 -25.17 30.82 -0.25
C ASN A 2 -23.73 31.31 -0.31
N SER A 3 -23.02 31.24 0.79
CA SER A 3 -21.57 31.33 0.80
C SER A 3 -21.08 30.07 0.09
N THR A 4 -20.62 30.24 -1.13
CA THR A 4 -19.89 29.21 -1.89
C THR A 4 -18.44 29.20 -1.42
N ASP A 5 -18.23 29.03 -0.13
CA ASP A 5 -16.86 28.77 0.33
C ASP A 5 -16.46 27.39 -0.20
N ALA A 6 -15.35 27.35 -0.90
CA ALA A 6 -14.83 26.14 -1.46
C ALA A 6 -14.58 25.13 -0.33
N LYS A 7 -15.13 23.91 -0.44
CA LYS A 7 -14.96 22.82 0.52
C LYS A 7 -13.50 22.44 0.59
N ASN A 8 -12.92 22.39 1.81
CA ASN A 8 -11.56 21.94 2.03
C ASN A 8 -11.56 20.45 2.36
N VAL A 9 -10.87 19.68 1.55
CA VAL A 9 -10.77 18.22 1.69
C VAL A 9 -9.32 17.81 1.88
N LEU A 10 -9.06 16.99 2.88
CA LEU A 10 -7.77 16.34 3.10
C LEU A 10 -7.84 14.88 2.62
N VAL A 11 -6.86 14.46 1.84
CA VAL A 11 -6.66 13.05 1.47
C VAL A 11 -5.36 12.56 2.06
N ILE A 12 -5.46 11.70 3.06
CA ILE A 12 -4.34 10.99 3.69
C ILE A 12 -4.19 9.65 2.97
N TYR A 13 -3.01 9.35 2.47
CA TYR A 13 -2.81 8.16 1.63
C TYR A 13 -1.43 7.51 1.82
N HIS A 14 -1.34 6.21 1.57
CA HIS A 14 -0.07 5.50 1.48
C HIS A 14 0.71 5.97 0.26
N ARG A 15 1.92 6.51 0.48
CA ARG A 15 2.68 7.13 -0.64
C ARG A 15 3.68 6.20 -1.30
N GLU A 16 3.93 5.02 -0.73
CA GLU A 16 5.03 4.16 -1.15
C GLU A 16 4.73 3.34 -2.42
N ASP A 17 3.44 3.15 -2.74
CA ASP A 17 2.99 2.32 -3.87
C ASP A 17 1.95 3.01 -4.77
N ASN A 18 1.52 2.29 -5.80
CA ASN A 18 0.52 2.79 -6.75
C ASN A 18 -0.89 2.79 -6.17
N ASP A 19 -1.19 1.88 -5.22
CA ASP A 19 -2.53 1.73 -4.67
C ASP A 19 -2.94 2.99 -3.91
N GLY A 20 -2.11 3.44 -2.97
CA GLY A 20 -2.40 4.64 -2.20
C GLY A 20 -2.41 5.92 -3.05
N VAL A 21 -1.41 6.10 -3.93
CA VAL A 21 -1.34 7.31 -4.78
C VAL A 21 -2.51 7.39 -5.75
N CYS A 22 -2.87 6.26 -6.38
CA CYS A 22 -4.00 6.20 -7.31
C CYS A 22 -5.33 6.43 -6.58
N SER A 23 -5.51 5.81 -5.40
CA SER A 23 -6.71 6.02 -4.57
C SER A 23 -6.90 7.49 -4.18
N ALA A 24 -5.83 8.19 -3.83
CA ALA A 24 -5.89 9.62 -3.56
C ALA A 24 -6.28 10.46 -4.80
N ALA A 25 -5.75 10.12 -5.97
CA ALA A 25 -6.10 10.78 -7.23
C ALA A 25 -7.57 10.53 -7.61
N ILE A 26 -8.10 9.34 -7.36
CA ILE A 26 -9.52 8.99 -7.57
C ILE A 26 -10.40 9.94 -6.74
N VAL A 27 -10.16 10.06 -5.44
CA VAL A 27 -10.94 10.99 -4.58
C VAL A 27 -10.94 12.39 -5.17
N SER A 28 -9.76 12.93 -5.49
CA SER A 28 -9.64 14.29 -6.03
C SER A 28 -10.42 14.49 -7.33
N GLN A 29 -10.25 13.60 -8.29
CA GLN A 29 -10.86 13.76 -9.61
C GLN A 29 -12.37 13.54 -9.59
N PHE A 30 -12.88 12.62 -8.79
CA PHE A 30 -14.32 12.44 -8.61
C PHE A 30 -14.97 13.66 -7.95
N LEU A 31 -14.37 14.21 -6.89
CA LEU A 31 -14.89 15.41 -6.23
C LEU A 31 -14.91 16.60 -7.20
N LYS A 32 -13.82 16.85 -7.93
CA LYS A 32 -13.74 17.95 -8.91
C LYS A 32 -14.71 17.78 -10.08
N SER A 33 -14.97 16.53 -10.50
CA SER A 33 -15.80 16.26 -11.68
C SER A 33 -17.30 16.21 -11.36
N PHE A 34 -17.71 15.80 -10.16
CA PHE A 34 -19.12 15.46 -9.88
C PHE A 34 -19.70 16.09 -8.61
N ASP A 35 -18.87 16.58 -7.67
CA ASP A 35 -19.36 17.26 -6.45
C ASP A 35 -19.21 18.78 -6.60
N ASN A 36 -17.98 19.27 -6.59
CA ASN A 36 -17.69 20.69 -6.69
C ASN A 36 -16.38 20.93 -7.45
N PRO A 37 -16.39 21.58 -8.63
CA PRO A 37 -15.16 21.87 -9.38
C PRO A 37 -14.19 22.79 -8.63
N ASP A 38 -14.67 23.59 -7.67
CA ASP A 38 -13.89 24.52 -6.86
C ASP A 38 -13.41 23.89 -5.54
N VAL A 39 -13.62 22.57 -5.33
CA VAL A 39 -13.15 21.87 -4.13
C VAL A 39 -11.62 22.01 -3.99
N ASN A 40 -11.18 22.40 -2.78
CA ASN A 40 -9.76 22.48 -2.44
C ASN A 40 -9.31 21.15 -1.84
N VAL A 41 -8.66 20.31 -2.67
CA VAL A 41 -8.13 19.01 -2.22
C VAL A 41 -6.65 19.17 -1.86
N GLN A 42 -6.32 18.84 -0.61
CA GLN A 42 -4.94 18.76 -0.13
C GLN A 42 -4.57 17.30 0.11
N PHE A 43 -3.33 16.96 -0.23
CA PHE A 43 -2.81 15.61 -0.16
C PHE A 43 -1.77 15.49 0.96
N PHE A 44 -1.90 14.47 1.78
CA PHE A 44 -0.90 14.09 2.77
C PHE A 44 -0.48 12.63 2.55
N GLY A 45 0.59 12.45 1.77
CA GLY A 45 1.17 11.13 1.55
C GLY A 45 2.14 10.76 2.67
N CYS A 46 1.92 9.63 3.32
CA CYS A 46 2.73 9.15 4.43
C CYS A 46 2.89 7.62 4.39
N ASN A 47 3.71 7.12 5.30
CA ASN A 47 3.82 5.70 5.61
C ASN A 47 3.40 5.42 7.07
N TYR A 48 3.36 4.15 7.44
CA TYR A 48 2.92 3.72 8.78
C TYR A 48 3.79 4.28 9.92
N ALA A 49 5.11 4.40 9.70
CA ALA A 49 6.01 4.94 10.72
C ALA A 49 5.73 6.42 10.99
N GLU A 50 5.48 7.20 9.95
CA GLU A 50 5.11 8.62 10.08
C GLU A 50 3.76 8.81 10.76
N LEU A 51 2.76 7.97 10.47
CA LEU A 51 1.48 8.01 11.17
C LEU A 51 1.64 7.70 12.66
N SER A 52 2.45 6.70 13.02
CA SER A 52 2.72 6.38 14.43
C SER A 52 3.44 7.52 15.16
N GLU A 53 4.37 8.23 14.49
CA GLU A 53 5.01 9.42 15.06
C GLU A 53 4.02 10.58 15.26
N ILE A 54 3.14 10.83 14.29
CA ILE A 54 2.08 11.84 14.38
C ILE A 54 1.13 11.54 15.55
N TRP A 55 0.75 10.27 15.73
CA TRP A 55 -0.08 9.86 16.85
C TRP A 55 0.64 10.03 18.18
N LYS A 56 1.90 9.63 18.25
CA LYS A 56 2.72 9.79 19.47
C LYS A 56 2.82 11.25 19.88
N GLU A 57 3.11 12.16 18.93
CA GLU A 57 3.15 13.61 19.22
C GLU A 57 1.81 14.10 19.81
N HIS A 58 0.69 13.63 19.27
CA HIS A 58 -0.63 13.98 19.76
C HIS A 58 -0.89 13.46 21.19
N VAL A 59 -0.54 12.20 21.46
CA VAL A 59 -0.67 11.57 22.78
C VAL A 59 0.22 12.25 23.82
N ASP A 60 1.48 12.56 23.46
CA ASP A 60 2.42 13.23 24.36
C ASP A 60 1.88 14.62 24.80
N ALA A 61 1.27 15.38 23.86
CA ALA A 61 0.61 16.66 24.19
C ALA A 61 -0.61 16.48 25.10
N LEU A 62 -1.43 15.45 24.85
CA LEU A 62 -2.58 15.10 25.70
C LEU A 62 -2.15 14.74 27.13
N LEU A 63 -1.15 13.90 27.28
CA LEU A 63 -0.64 13.43 28.58
C LEU A 63 0.03 14.53 29.37
N ALA A 64 0.68 15.47 28.67
CA ALA A 64 1.27 16.66 29.29
C ALA A 64 0.24 17.71 29.72
N HIS A 65 -1.04 17.56 29.36
CA HIS A 65 -2.09 18.58 29.51
C HIS A 65 -1.68 19.93 28.90
N ASP A 66 -0.91 19.91 27.84
CA ASP A 66 -0.42 21.10 27.13
C ASP A 66 -1.37 21.44 25.97
N GLU A 67 -2.35 22.29 26.27
CA GLU A 67 -3.35 22.72 25.27
C GLU A 67 -2.70 23.45 24.09
N GLU A 68 -1.62 24.22 24.30
CA GLU A 68 -0.93 24.92 23.22
C GLU A 68 -0.21 23.92 22.31
N ALA A 69 0.49 22.93 22.85
CA ALA A 69 1.11 21.85 22.08
C ALA A 69 0.04 21.05 21.33
N LEU A 70 -1.07 20.70 21.97
CA LEU A 70 -2.14 19.94 21.36
C LEU A 70 -2.73 20.62 20.13
N THR A 71 -2.93 21.94 20.16
CA THR A 71 -3.42 22.71 18.99
C THR A 71 -2.44 22.71 17.81
N LYS A 72 -1.16 22.44 18.08
CA LYS A 72 -0.10 22.39 17.06
C LYS A 72 0.06 21.01 16.42
N THR A 73 -0.49 19.95 17.02
CA THR A 73 -0.38 18.60 16.48
C THR A 73 -1.04 18.47 15.12
N MET A 74 -0.55 17.50 14.32
CA MET A 74 -1.06 17.27 12.99
C MET A 74 -2.53 16.84 13.00
N ILE A 75 -2.91 15.95 13.91
CA ILE A 75 -4.31 15.46 14.04
C ILE A 75 -5.25 16.61 14.32
N THR A 76 -4.92 17.48 15.29
CA THR A 76 -5.77 18.64 15.59
C THR A 76 -5.90 19.57 14.38
N LYS A 77 -4.81 19.82 13.65
CA LYS A 77 -4.86 20.62 12.41
C LYS A 77 -5.73 19.97 11.34
N TRP A 78 -5.68 18.65 11.17
CA TRP A 78 -6.52 17.95 10.19
C TRP A 78 -8.00 18.11 10.52
N VAL A 79 -8.39 17.82 11.77
CA VAL A 79 -9.81 17.89 12.14
C VAL A 79 -10.35 19.31 12.18
N SER A 80 -9.51 20.33 12.39
CA SER A 80 -9.92 21.74 12.48
C SER A 80 -9.96 22.46 11.14
N ASN A 81 -9.07 22.13 10.21
CA ASN A 81 -8.88 22.94 8.99
C ASN A 81 -9.56 22.35 7.76
N PHE A 82 -10.05 21.12 7.82
CA PHE A 82 -10.67 20.45 6.68
C PHE A 82 -12.13 20.11 6.97
N ASP A 83 -13.00 20.32 6.02
CA ASP A 83 -14.42 19.95 6.10
C ASP A 83 -14.58 18.44 6.02
N GLN A 84 -13.81 17.79 5.16
CA GLN A 84 -13.78 16.33 5.04
C GLN A 84 -12.36 15.79 5.04
N ILE A 85 -12.21 14.56 5.58
CA ILE A 85 -10.96 13.80 5.59
C ILE A 85 -11.22 12.45 4.95
N TYR A 86 -10.47 12.15 3.90
CA TYR A 86 -10.38 10.81 3.31
C TYR A 86 -9.08 10.16 3.77
N MET A 87 -9.16 8.91 4.23
CA MET A 87 -8.01 8.07 4.50
C MET A 87 -8.10 6.88 3.56
N VAL A 88 -7.12 6.74 2.66
CA VAL A 88 -7.17 5.74 1.59
C VAL A 88 -5.89 4.93 1.56
N ASP A 89 -6.02 3.61 1.51
CA ASP A 89 -4.93 2.64 1.48
C ASP A 89 -3.96 2.74 2.66
N ILE A 90 -4.35 3.37 3.71
CA ILE A 90 -3.57 3.49 4.95
C ILE A 90 -4.51 3.71 6.13
N SER A 91 -4.07 3.30 7.30
CA SER A 91 -4.75 3.56 8.56
C SER A 91 -3.73 3.67 9.69
N PHE A 92 -4.10 4.27 10.79
CA PHE A 92 -3.28 4.17 12.00
C PHE A 92 -3.28 2.73 12.51
N SER A 93 -2.12 2.25 12.91
CA SER A 93 -2.01 0.97 13.64
C SER A 93 -2.63 1.09 15.04
N GLU A 94 -2.59 2.29 15.59
CA GLU A 94 -3.17 2.66 16.88
C GLU A 94 -4.66 2.99 16.71
N VAL A 95 -5.49 2.11 17.23
CA VAL A 95 -6.94 2.18 17.10
C VAL A 95 -7.52 3.47 17.67
N ASP A 96 -6.95 3.94 18.78
CA ASP A 96 -7.38 5.17 19.44
C ASP A 96 -7.19 6.41 18.55
N ALA A 97 -6.22 6.38 17.63
CA ALA A 97 -6.02 7.44 16.63
C ALA A 97 -7.16 7.49 15.62
N MET A 98 -7.58 6.34 15.11
CA MET A 98 -8.72 6.22 14.19
C MET A 98 -10.00 6.71 14.87
N GLU A 99 -10.22 6.30 16.13
CA GLU A 99 -11.37 6.74 16.93
C GLU A 99 -11.36 8.26 17.18
N CYS A 100 -10.19 8.83 17.47
CA CYS A 100 -10.03 10.27 17.69
C CYS A 100 -10.49 11.07 16.46
N ILE A 101 -10.04 10.70 15.26
CA ILE A 101 -10.43 11.37 14.01
C ILE A 101 -11.93 11.17 13.75
N TYR A 102 -12.43 9.94 13.90
CA TYR A 102 -13.84 9.62 13.69
C TYR A 102 -14.77 10.44 14.59
N LYS A 103 -14.46 10.53 15.89
CA LYS A 103 -15.26 11.32 16.84
C LYS A 103 -15.17 12.82 16.59
N SER A 104 -14.07 13.30 16.04
CA SER A 104 -13.86 14.72 15.74
C SER A 104 -14.50 15.15 14.42
N LYS A 105 -14.89 14.18 13.57
CA LYS A 105 -15.56 14.39 12.28
C LYS A 105 -16.92 13.67 12.28
N PRO A 106 -17.94 14.23 12.92
CA PRO A 106 -19.29 13.67 12.89
C PRO A 106 -19.89 13.72 11.47
N ASP A 107 -21.05 13.13 11.32
CA ASP A 107 -21.91 13.23 10.12
C ASP A 107 -21.31 12.68 8.82
N GLY A 108 -20.28 11.83 8.92
CA GLY A 108 -19.71 11.15 7.75
C GLY A 108 -18.60 11.94 7.06
N ASP A 109 -18.03 12.95 7.70
CA ASP A 109 -16.94 13.77 7.16
C ASP A 109 -15.55 13.11 7.29
N PHE A 110 -15.46 11.96 7.95
CA PHE A 110 -14.31 11.07 7.90
C PHE A 110 -14.66 9.83 7.07
N ILE A 111 -13.95 9.63 5.98
CA ILE A 111 -14.15 8.52 5.03
C ILE A 111 -12.90 7.65 5.02
N TRP A 112 -13.08 6.32 5.14
CA TRP A 112 -11.97 5.38 5.16
C TRP A 112 -12.17 4.26 4.15
N CYS A 113 -11.32 4.22 3.10
CA CYS A 113 -11.27 3.16 2.09
C CYS A 113 -9.93 2.44 2.18
N ASP A 114 -9.96 1.14 2.45
CA ASP A 114 -8.76 0.36 2.75
C ASP A 114 -8.96 -1.12 2.43
N HIS A 115 -7.88 -1.89 2.37
CA HIS A 115 -7.91 -3.34 2.18
C HIS A 115 -7.01 -4.10 3.18
N HIS A 116 -6.31 -3.40 4.06
CA HIS A 116 -5.42 -3.97 5.06
C HIS A 116 -6.18 -4.73 6.15
N ARG A 117 -6.21 -6.06 6.02
CA ARG A 117 -7.01 -6.98 6.84
C ARG A 117 -6.91 -6.76 8.36
N PRO A 118 -5.72 -6.58 8.99
CA PRO A 118 -5.64 -6.58 10.46
C PRO A 118 -6.47 -5.48 11.11
N ILE A 119 -6.39 -4.25 10.60
CA ILE A 119 -7.14 -3.14 11.20
C ILE A 119 -8.63 -3.19 10.82
N ILE A 120 -8.96 -3.69 9.62
CA ILE A 120 -10.35 -3.86 9.20
C ILE A 120 -11.04 -4.90 10.09
N GLU A 121 -10.44 -6.08 10.28
CA GLU A 121 -11.00 -7.13 11.14
C GLU A 121 -11.12 -6.66 12.59
N PHE A 122 -10.11 -5.96 13.10
CA PHE A 122 -10.18 -5.37 14.43
C PHE A 122 -11.32 -4.36 14.56
N SER A 123 -11.49 -3.45 13.61
CA SER A 123 -12.52 -2.43 13.65
C SER A 123 -13.93 -3.03 13.60
N LEU A 124 -14.13 -4.04 12.75
CA LEU A 124 -15.41 -4.75 12.65
C LEU A 124 -15.75 -5.54 13.92
N ALA A 125 -14.76 -6.20 14.53
CA ALA A 125 -14.94 -6.96 15.75
C ALA A 125 -15.20 -6.08 16.99
N ASN A 126 -14.87 -4.78 16.95
CA ASN A 126 -14.94 -3.85 18.06
C ASN A 126 -15.82 -2.61 17.76
N THR A 127 -16.72 -2.70 16.78
CA THR A 127 -17.58 -1.58 16.36
C THR A 127 -18.36 -0.98 17.53
N ASP A 128 -18.91 -1.81 18.44
CA ASP A 128 -19.66 -1.35 19.60
C ASP A 128 -18.82 -0.51 20.58
N ARG A 129 -17.52 -0.81 20.64
CA ARG A 129 -16.59 -0.11 21.54
C ARG A 129 -16.07 1.19 20.94
N TYR A 130 -15.61 1.16 19.71
CA TYR A 130 -14.92 2.31 19.10
C TYR A 130 -15.80 3.11 18.14
N GLY A 131 -16.75 2.47 17.48
CA GLY A 131 -17.68 3.12 16.55
C GLY A 131 -17.14 3.37 15.15
N PHE A 132 -15.82 3.55 14.99
CA PHE A 132 -15.24 3.90 13.69
C PHE A 132 -15.35 2.79 12.62
N GLY A 133 -15.69 1.57 13.03
CA GLY A 133 -16.06 0.49 12.10
C GLY A 133 -17.27 0.84 11.21
N ASN A 134 -18.11 1.79 11.62
CA ASN A 134 -19.23 2.34 10.87
C ASN A 134 -18.85 3.57 10.02
N THR A 135 -17.59 3.98 10.00
CA THR A 135 -17.09 5.08 9.17
C THR A 135 -17.48 4.86 7.71
N PRO A 136 -17.99 5.88 6.98
CA PRO A 136 -18.19 5.79 5.55
C PRO A 136 -16.93 5.33 4.83
N GLY A 137 -17.12 4.60 3.71
CA GLY A 137 -16.03 4.05 2.92
C GLY A 137 -16.20 2.55 2.67
N ILE A 138 -15.37 1.99 1.82
CA ILE A 138 -15.37 0.57 1.50
C ILE A 138 -14.06 -0.06 1.97
N ARG A 139 -14.17 -1.19 2.69
CA ARG A 139 -13.06 -1.91 3.31
C ARG A 139 -13.17 -3.39 2.99
N ARG A 140 -12.87 -3.74 1.74
CA ARG A 140 -12.85 -5.12 1.27
C ARG A 140 -11.42 -5.59 1.11
N THR A 141 -11.15 -6.84 1.47
CA THR A 141 -9.81 -7.45 1.42
C THR A 141 -9.58 -8.34 0.21
N ASP A 142 -10.58 -8.47 -0.66
CA ASP A 142 -10.55 -9.22 -1.92
C ASP A 142 -10.20 -8.36 -3.15
N GLN A 143 -10.01 -7.07 -2.93
CA GLN A 143 -9.54 -6.09 -3.91
C GLN A 143 -8.73 -5.00 -3.20
N SER A 144 -7.94 -4.23 -3.93
CA SER A 144 -7.12 -3.16 -3.34
C SER A 144 -7.92 -1.89 -3.05
N ALA A 145 -7.24 -0.91 -2.41
CA ALA A 145 -7.85 0.37 -2.10
C ALA A 145 -8.24 1.17 -3.35
N ILE A 146 -7.57 0.98 -4.51
CA ILE A 146 -8.00 1.58 -5.79
C ILE A 146 -9.46 1.28 -6.08
N LEU A 147 -9.82 -0.01 -6.11
CA LEU A 147 -11.19 -0.40 -6.45
C LEU A 147 -12.17 -0.12 -5.31
N ASN A 148 -11.76 -0.23 -4.05
CA ASN A 148 -12.56 0.17 -2.90
C ASN A 148 -12.92 1.66 -2.95
N THR A 149 -11.95 2.52 -3.24
CA THR A 149 -12.16 3.96 -3.38
C THR A 149 -13.00 4.29 -4.61
N TRP A 150 -12.74 3.63 -5.75
CA TRP A 150 -13.53 3.82 -6.97
C TRP A 150 -15.02 3.50 -6.77
N GLU A 151 -15.30 2.37 -6.15
CA GLU A 151 -16.67 1.94 -5.84
C GLU A 151 -17.35 2.90 -4.85
N TYR A 152 -16.63 3.31 -3.79
CA TYR A 152 -17.15 4.27 -2.83
C TYR A 152 -17.51 5.61 -3.50
N MET A 153 -16.61 6.17 -4.31
CA MET A 153 -16.85 7.45 -4.97
C MET A 153 -18.01 7.40 -5.96
N ASN A 154 -18.14 6.31 -6.74
CA ASN A 154 -19.33 6.11 -7.58
C ASN A 154 -20.63 6.10 -6.75
N ASN A 155 -20.66 5.35 -5.66
CA ASN A 155 -21.85 5.23 -4.81
C ASN A 155 -22.19 6.55 -4.14
N ALA A 156 -21.21 7.26 -3.59
CA ALA A 156 -21.39 8.51 -2.87
C ALA A 156 -21.87 9.65 -3.78
N LEU A 157 -21.44 9.67 -5.05
CA LEU A 157 -21.77 10.72 -6.01
C LEU A 157 -22.85 10.30 -7.01
N GLY A 158 -23.40 9.10 -6.87
CA GLY A 158 -24.48 8.60 -7.74
C GLY A 158 -24.05 8.38 -9.20
N THR A 159 -22.76 8.10 -9.43
CA THR A 159 -22.21 7.82 -10.77
C THR A 159 -22.07 6.31 -11.00
N THR A 160 -21.83 5.91 -12.26
CA THR A 160 -21.67 4.50 -12.65
C THR A 160 -20.48 4.31 -13.59
N ILE A 161 -19.42 5.08 -13.37
CA ILE A 161 -18.23 5.04 -14.21
C ILE A 161 -17.47 3.74 -13.94
N ARG A 162 -17.07 3.05 -15.00
CA ARG A 162 -16.27 1.82 -14.88
C ARG A 162 -14.80 2.17 -14.76
N PRO A 163 -14.05 1.47 -13.89
CA PRO A 163 -12.60 1.61 -13.85
C PRO A 163 -12.01 1.12 -15.18
N SER A 164 -10.88 1.68 -15.60
CA SER A 164 -10.12 1.16 -16.74
C SER A 164 -9.57 -0.24 -16.43
N ARG A 165 -9.19 -0.98 -17.49
CA ARG A 165 -8.51 -2.27 -17.32
C ARG A 165 -7.22 -2.11 -16.52
N ALA A 166 -6.46 -1.05 -16.74
CA ALA A 166 -5.22 -0.80 -16.02
C ALA A 166 -5.45 -0.62 -14.51
N LEU A 167 -6.50 0.11 -14.10
CA LEU A 167 -6.85 0.24 -12.68
C LEU A 167 -7.21 -1.11 -12.04
N VAL A 168 -7.93 -1.97 -12.77
CA VAL A 168 -8.22 -3.33 -12.32
C VAL A 168 -6.93 -4.14 -12.17
N MET A 169 -6.02 -4.06 -13.15
CA MET A 169 -4.73 -4.74 -13.10
C MET A 169 -3.85 -4.24 -11.94
N LEU A 170 -3.78 -2.93 -11.69
CA LEU A 170 -3.06 -2.39 -10.53
C LEU A 170 -3.63 -2.91 -9.20
N SER A 171 -4.96 -2.96 -9.09
CA SER A 171 -5.63 -3.55 -7.93
C SER A 171 -5.33 -5.03 -7.77
N ASP A 172 -5.33 -5.80 -8.87
CA ASP A 172 -5.01 -7.22 -8.84
C ASP A 172 -3.55 -7.49 -8.46
N TYR A 173 -2.64 -6.60 -8.86
CA TYR A 173 -1.24 -6.67 -8.47
C TYR A 173 -1.10 -6.49 -6.96
N ASP A 174 -1.69 -5.45 -6.41
CA ASP A 174 -1.52 -5.08 -5.02
C ASP A 174 -2.19 -6.07 -4.06
N SER A 175 -3.42 -6.46 -4.35
CA SER A 175 -4.17 -7.45 -3.54
C SER A 175 -3.71 -8.90 -3.73
N TRP A 176 -2.71 -9.18 -4.58
CA TRP A 176 -2.28 -10.52 -4.99
C TRP A 176 -3.37 -11.38 -5.65
N ALA A 177 -4.47 -10.77 -6.06
CA ALA A 177 -5.56 -11.47 -6.74
C ALA A 177 -5.11 -12.16 -8.04
N TRP A 178 -4.06 -11.60 -8.71
CA TRP A 178 -3.47 -12.18 -9.90
C TRP A 178 -2.97 -13.62 -9.71
N ALA A 179 -2.58 -14.01 -8.50
CA ALA A 179 -2.07 -15.36 -8.22
C ALA A 179 -3.15 -16.45 -8.34
N SER A 180 -4.44 -16.07 -8.31
CA SER A 180 -5.59 -17.01 -8.38
C SER A 180 -6.53 -16.75 -9.56
N LYS A 181 -6.34 -15.67 -10.31
CA LYS A 181 -7.21 -15.34 -11.45
C LYS A 181 -6.73 -16.01 -12.73
N VAL A 182 -7.63 -16.70 -13.42
CA VAL A 182 -7.37 -17.42 -14.68
C VAL A 182 -6.81 -16.51 -15.80
N GLU A 183 -7.17 -15.22 -15.78
CA GLU A 183 -6.65 -14.25 -16.77
C GLU A 183 -5.13 -14.05 -16.70
N TYR A 184 -4.51 -14.41 -15.56
CA TYR A 184 -3.05 -14.32 -15.36
C TYR A 184 -2.36 -15.71 -15.35
N ASP A 185 -3.00 -16.75 -15.86
CA ASP A 185 -2.39 -18.08 -15.94
C ASP A 185 -1.23 -18.16 -16.93
N THR A 186 -1.16 -17.22 -17.90
CA THR A 186 -0.07 -17.15 -18.87
C THR A 186 1.04 -16.21 -18.39
N ASN A 187 2.29 -16.55 -18.72
CA ASN A 187 3.43 -15.68 -18.43
C ASN A 187 3.29 -14.30 -19.10
N GLU A 188 2.75 -14.26 -20.32
CA GLU A 188 2.53 -13.01 -21.06
C GLU A 188 1.62 -12.04 -20.29
N ASN A 189 0.51 -12.52 -19.72
CA ASN A 189 -0.41 -11.70 -18.94
C ASN A 189 0.18 -11.27 -17.59
N LYS A 190 1.00 -12.14 -16.97
CA LYS A 190 1.77 -11.76 -15.77
C LYS A 190 2.81 -10.70 -16.07
N ASP A 191 3.58 -10.88 -17.13
CA ASP A 191 4.61 -9.92 -17.54
C ASP A 191 3.98 -8.57 -17.88
N LEU A 192 2.80 -8.56 -18.51
CA LEU A 192 2.03 -7.35 -18.78
C LEU A 192 1.60 -6.64 -17.50
N LEU A 193 1.04 -7.38 -16.54
CA LEU A 193 0.64 -6.87 -15.23
C LEU A 193 1.82 -6.22 -14.49
N PHE A 194 2.93 -6.94 -14.42
CA PHE A 194 4.13 -6.46 -13.74
C PHE A 194 4.77 -5.26 -14.44
N ALA A 195 4.80 -5.28 -15.78
CA ALA A 195 5.30 -4.16 -16.56
C ALA A 195 4.43 -2.92 -16.36
N LEU A 196 3.11 -3.07 -16.38
CA LEU A 196 2.19 -1.98 -16.13
C LEU A 196 2.42 -1.36 -14.76
N ASN A 197 2.40 -2.18 -13.70
CA ASN A 197 2.62 -1.69 -12.33
C ASN A 197 3.97 -0.99 -12.17
N THR A 198 5.05 -1.60 -12.71
CA THR A 198 6.40 -1.02 -12.65
C THR A 198 6.46 0.31 -13.42
N GLY A 199 5.82 0.39 -14.58
CA GLY A 199 5.76 1.61 -15.37
C GLY A 199 5.03 2.74 -14.65
N PHE A 200 3.92 2.44 -13.99
CA PHE A 200 3.20 3.41 -13.16
C PHE A 200 4.05 3.85 -11.95
N THR A 201 4.78 2.93 -11.32
CA THR A 201 5.65 3.25 -10.18
C THR A 201 6.80 4.20 -10.56
N HIS A 202 7.41 3.98 -11.73
CA HIS A 202 8.58 4.74 -12.17
C HIS A 202 8.26 6.02 -12.96
N ARG A 203 6.99 6.28 -13.20
CA ARG A 203 6.56 7.52 -13.87
C ARG A 203 6.52 8.66 -12.87
N SER A 204 7.56 9.50 -12.93
CA SER A 204 7.72 10.88 -12.46
C SER A 204 7.75 11.19 -10.96
N ASP A 205 8.50 12.24 -10.64
CA ASP A 205 8.59 12.95 -9.36
C ASP A 205 7.26 13.62 -8.91
N LEU A 206 6.22 13.56 -9.74
CA LEU A 206 4.89 14.15 -9.49
C LEU A 206 3.79 13.10 -9.59
N ARG A 207 4.00 11.93 -8.98
CA ARG A 207 3.12 10.75 -9.09
C ARG A 207 1.63 11.09 -8.97
N ILE A 208 1.23 11.86 -7.97
CA ILE A 208 -0.21 12.16 -7.76
C ILE A 208 -0.83 12.94 -8.91
N ARG A 209 -0.15 13.96 -9.45
CA ARG A 209 -0.66 14.75 -10.58
C ARG A 209 -0.81 13.93 -11.84
N TRP A 210 0.14 13.04 -12.07
CA TRP A 210 0.09 12.15 -13.21
C TRP A 210 -1.10 11.17 -13.11
N PHE A 211 -1.35 10.62 -11.92
CA PHE A 211 -2.54 9.81 -11.67
C PHE A 211 -3.82 10.63 -11.79
N GLU A 212 -3.85 11.88 -11.29
CA GLU A 212 -5.02 12.77 -11.46
C GLU A 212 -5.36 12.95 -12.95
N GLU A 213 -4.36 13.17 -13.81
CA GLU A 213 -4.57 13.28 -15.26
C GLU A 213 -5.06 11.96 -15.86
N TYR A 214 -4.49 10.84 -15.48
CA TYR A 214 -4.94 9.53 -15.93
C TYR A 214 -6.39 9.24 -15.50
N ILE A 215 -6.73 9.45 -14.25
CA ILE A 215 -8.08 9.25 -13.71
C ILE A 215 -9.09 10.17 -14.41
N LEU A 216 -8.73 11.42 -14.69
CA LEU A 216 -9.59 12.33 -15.45
C LEU A 216 -9.89 11.78 -16.85
N ASN A 217 -8.88 11.22 -17.54
CA ASN A 217 -9.11 10.57 -18.85
C ASN A 217 -10.03 9.34 -18.73
N VAL A 218 -9.95 8.57 -17.64
CA VAL A 218 -10.89 7.44 -17.37
C VAL A 218 -12.31 7.97 -17.17
N ILE A 219 -12.48 9.01 -16.36
CA ILE A 219 -13.79 9.63 -16.09
C ILE A 219 -14.42 10.18 -17.38
N GLN A 220 -13.61 10.78 -18.25
CA GLN A 220 -14.05 11.37 -19.52
C GLN A 220 -14.19 10.36 -20.67
N ASP A 221 -13.90 9.09 -20.41
CA ASP A 221 -13.84 8.01 -21.43
C ASP A 221 -12.92 8.36 -22.61
N ASN A 222 -11.80 9.02 -22.31
CA ASN A 222 -10.80 9.40 -23.34
C ASN A 222 -9.90 8.20 -23.66
N THR A 223 -10.49 7.21 -24.35
CA THR A 223 -9.87 5.91 -24.65
C THR A 223 -8.52 6.04 -25.33
N LEU A 224 -8.33 7.03 -26.21
CA LEU A 224 -7.05 7.22 -26.91
C LEU A 224 -5.94 7.64 -25.95
N SER A 225 -6.20 8.63 -25.10
CA SER A 225 -5.22 9.09 -24.11
C SER A 225 -4.89 8.01 -23.08
N MET A 226 -5.89 7.27 -22.61
CA MET A 226 -5.66 6.14 -21.69
C MET A 226 -4.75 5.09 -22.33
N ARG A 227 -5.05 4.68 -23.56
CA ARG A 227 -4.25 3.65 -24.26
C ARG A 227 -2.81 4.09 -24.47
N ILE A 228 -2.57 5.34 -24.92
CA ILE A 228 -1.21 5.85 -25.10
C ILE A 228 -0.45 5.83 -23.80
N THR A 229 -1.08 6.25 -22.70
CA THR A 229 -0.47 6.26 -21.36
C THR A 229 -0.15 4.85 -20.87
N GLU A 230 -1.06 3.91 -21.05
CA GLU A 230 -0.89 2.51 -20.63
C GLU A 230 0.21 1.81 -21.45
N GLU A 231 0.21 1.97 -22.77
CA GLU A 231 1.23 1.42 -23.68
C GLU A 231 2.64 1.94 -23.32
N ASP A 232 2.76 3.22 -23.04
CA ASP A 232 4.01 3.86 -22.65
C ASP A 232 4.50 3.38 -21.26
N CYS A 233 3.58 3.21 -20.30
CA CYS A 233 3.90 2.61 -19.00
C CYS A 233 4.36 1.17 -19.14
N ILE A 234 3.70 0.35 -19.95
CA ILE A 234 4.07 -1.05 -20.18
C ILE A 234 5.46 -1.12 -20.82
N GLN A 235 5.73 -0.30 -21.83
CA GLN A 235 7.04 -0.27 -22.49
C GLN A 235 8.15 0.12 -21.51
N HIS A 236 7.95 1.19 -20.74
CA HIS A 236 8.92 1.65 -19.75
C HIS A 236 9.13 0.62 -18.65
N GLY A 237 8.05 0.09 -18.09
CA GLY A 237 8.10 -0.91 -17.03
C GLY A 237 8.78 -2.20 -17.48
N SER A 238 8.56 -2.65 -18.71
CA SER A 238 9.25 -3.82 -19.26
C SER A 238 10.77 -3.65 -19.30
N ILE A 239 11.25 -2.45 -19.66
CA ILE A 239 12.68 -2.14 -19.66
C ILE A 239 13.25 -2.18 -18.24
N VAL A 240 12.56 -1.55 -17.28
CA VAL A 240 12.98 -1.52 -15.88
C VAL A 240 12.99 -2.92 -15.28
N LEU A 241 11.93 -3.70 -15.48
CA LEU A 241 11.85 -5.08 -15.00
C LEU A 241 12.98 -5.96 -15.53
N GLU A 242 13.29 -5.86 -16.81
CA GLU A 242 14.38 -6.65 -17.39
C GLU A 242 15.75 -6.23 -16.84
N TYR A 243 15.96 -4.92 -16.63
CA TYR A 243 17.17 -4.42 -15.97
C TYR A 243 17.29 -4.94 -14.55
N ASP A 244 16.22 -4.81 -13.75
CA ASP A 244 16.20 -5.28 -12.36
C ASP A 244 16.36 -6.79 -12.26
N ARG A 245 15.70 -7.55 -13.13
CA ARG A 245 15.86 -9.01 -13.19
C ARG A 245 17.31 -9.41 -13.41
N ARG A 246 17.99 -8.81 -14.38
CA ARG A 246 19.40 -9.10 -14.67
C ARG A 246 20.32 -8.70 -13.51
N ARG A 247 20.09 -7.54 -12.91
CA ARG A 247 20.84 -7.05 -11.75
C ARG A 247 20.65 -7.98 -10.56
N ASN A 248 19.40 -8.32 -10.22
CA ASN A 248 19.06 -9.14 -9.08
C ASN A 248 19.56 -10.58 -9.25
N MET A 249 19.43 -11.19 -10.43
CA MET A 249 20.01 -12.51 -10.72
C MET A 249 21.52 -12.51 -10.52
N ARG A 250 22.22 -11.47 -11.00
CA ARG A 250 23.67 -11.35 -10.78
C ARG A 250 24.00 -11.28 -9.30
N ALA A 251 23.27 -10.47 -8.53
CA ALA A 251 23.48 -10.33 -7.09
C ALA A 251 23.21 -11.64 -6.35
N ILE A 252 22.13 -12.37 -6.66
CA ILE A 252 21.82 -13.67 -6.07
C ILE A 252 22.92 -14.69 -6.41
N ASN A 253 23.33 -14.79 -7.66
CA ASN A 253 24.38 -15.74 -8.08
C ASN A 253 25.74 -15.45 -7.45
N THR A 254 26.01 -14.19 -7.08
CA THR A 254 27.31 -13.77 -6.52
C THR A 254 27.32 -13.78 -5.01
N HIS A 255 26.23 -13.43 -4.38
CA HIS A 255 26.13 -13.14 -2.94
C HIS A 255 25.02 -13.90 -2.21
N GLY A 256 24.17 -14.65 -2.93
CA GLY A 256 23.10 -15.42 -2.35
C GLY A 256 23.63 -16.60 -1.52
N ASP A 257 23.18 -16.72 -0.29
CA ASP A 257 23.53 -17.82 0.61
C ASP A 257 22.34 -18.79 0.72
N THR A 258 22.50 -19.98 0.15
CA THR A 258 21.49 -21.05 0.12
C THR A 258 21.54 -21.98 1.35
N SER A 259 22.35 -21.67 2.34
CA SER A 259 22.40 -22.44 3.62
C SER A 259 21.27 -22.10 4.58
N TRP A 260 20.46 -21.12 4.24
CA TRP A 260 19.37 -20.64 5.08
C TRP A 260 18.10 -21.48 4.99
N THR A 261 17.29 -21.39 6.06
CA THR A 261 15.93 -21.95 6.10
C THR A 261 14.95 -20.95 6.72
N ILE A 262 13.68 -21.07 6.35
CA ILE A 262 12.55 -20.42 7.02
C ILE A 262 11.47 -21.47 7.31
N GLY A 263 11.05 -21.57 8.56
CA GLY A 263 10.09 -22.61 8.95
C GLY A 263 10.53 -24.04 8.62
N GLY A 264 11.84 -24.29 8.53
CA GLY A 264 12.43 -25.58 8.15
C GLY A 264 12.50 -25.85 6.64
N GLU A 265 12.05 -24.92 5.79
CA GLU A 265 12.16 -25.03 4.33
C GLU A 265 13.36 -24.26 3.79
N LYS A 266 13.98 -24.78 2.72
CA LYS A 266 15.18 -24.17 2.10
C LYS A 266 14.93 -22.76 1.59
N ALA A 267 15.83 -21.86 1.93
CA ALA A 267 15.81 -20.46 1.53
C ALA A 267 17.17 -19.99 1.01
N CYS A 268 17.16 -18.94 0.19
CA CYS A 268 18.34 -18.18 -0.17
C CYS A 268 18.28 -16.80 0.49
N ALA A 269 19.28 -16.47 1.30
CA ALA A 269 19.41 -15.16 1.93
C ALA A 269 20.33 -14.25 1.11
N ILE A 270 19.95 -12.96 1.02
CA ILE A 270 20.79 -11.92 0.46
C ILE A 270 20.80 -10.70 1.39
N PHE A 271 21.98 -10.13 1.58
CA PHE A 271 22.21 -8.93 2.38
C PHE A 271 22.47 -7.77 1.44
N THR A 272 21.52 -6.83 1.35
CA THR A 272 21.58 -5.79 0.33
C THR A 272 20.79 -4.53 0.74
N THR A 273 21.08 -3.43 0.09
CA THR A 273 20.26 -2.21 0.12
C THR A 273 19.34 -2.11 -1.08
N ASP A 274 19.53 -2.96 -2.09
CA ASP A 274 18.75 -2.97 -3.31
C ASP A 274 17.32 -3.49 -3.10
N HIS A 275 16.47 -3.18 -4.06
CA HIS A 275 15.10 -3.68 -4.07
C HIS A 275 15.05 -5.08 -4.69
N PHE A 276 14.46 -6.02 -3.95
CA PHE A 276 14.15 -7.37 -4.40
C PHE A 276 12.67 -7.66 -4.19
N ASN A 277 12.12 -8.49 -5.04
CA ASN A 277 10.76 -9.00 -4.94
C ASN A 277 10.73 -10.52 -5.19
N SER A 278 9.55 -11.14 -5.12
CA SER A 278 9.40 -12.58 -5.36
C SER A 278 9.94 -13.02 -6.72
N GLN A 279 9.72 -12.23 -7.77
CA GLN A 279 10.17 -12.55 -9.14
C GLN A 279 11.68 -12.64 -9.26
N SER A 280 12.44 -11.84 -8.48
CA SER A 280 13.88 -11.91 -8.46
C SER A 280 14.37 -13.31 -8.07
N PHE A 281 13.69 -13.96 -7.12
CA PHE A 281 14.02 -15.29 -6.64
C PHE A 281 13.44 -16.37 -7.54
N THR A 282 12.23 -16.24 -8.05
CA THR A 282 11.62 -17.20 -8.99
C THR A 282 12.52 -17.42 -10.19
N SER A 283 13.01 -16.35 -10.82
CA SER A 283 13.92 -16.46 -11.98
C SER A 283 15.25 -17.09 -11.65
N ALA A 284 15.74 -16.95 -10.41
CA ALA A 284 17.05 -17.49 -9.99
C ALA A 284 16.99 -18.97 -9.59
N PHE A 285 15.86 -19.45 -9.09
CA PHE A 285 15.72 -20.77 -8.48
C PHE A 285 14.70 -21.68 -9.15
N GLU A 286 14.20 -21.31 -10.34
CA GLU A 286 13.31 -22.15 -11.12
C GLU A 286 13.92 -23.55 -11.33
N GLY A 287 13.17 -24.60 -10.98
CA GLY A 287 13.61 -25.99 -11.07
C GLY A 287 14.58 -26.46 -9.99
N THR A 288 14.85 -25.64 -8.96
CA THR A 288 15.67 -26.02 -7.81
C THR A 288 14.82 -26.40 -6.60
N ASP A 289 15.45 -26.85 -5.50
CA ASP A 289 14.79 -27.14 -4.24
C ASP A 289 14.72 -25.95 -3.26
N THR A 290 15.23 -24.79 -3.66
CA THR A 290 15.11 -23.53 -2.89
C THR A 290 13.70 -23.00 -3.02
N LYS A 291 13.00 -22.85 -1.90
CA LYS A 291 11.57 -22.48 -1.89
C LYS A 291 11.32 -21.03 -1.52
N HIS A 292 12.28 -20.39 -0.84
CA HIS A 292 12.11 -19.03 -0.32
C HIS A 292 13.30 -18.14 -0.62
N GLY A 293 13.02 -16.84 -0.80
CA GLY A 293 14.00 -15.77 -0.82
C GLY A 293 13.92 -14.93 0.45
N LEU A 294 15.05 -14.65 1.07
CA LEU A 294 15.18 -13.82 2.27
C LEU A 294 16.04 -12.59 1.94
N VAL A 295 15.53 -11.40 2.18
CA VAL A 295 16.29 -10.16 1.97
C VAL A 295 16.45 -9.45 3.29
N PHE A 296 17.71 -9.23 3.69
CA PHE A 296 18.05 -8.49 4.89
C PHE A 296 18.59 -7.10 4.53
N LYS A 297 17.94 -6.06 5.07
CA LYS A 297 18.33 -4.66 4.90
C LYS A 297 18.60 -4.01 6.25
N ARG A 298 19.79 -3.41 6.42
CA ARG A 298 20.10 -2.67 7.63
C ARG A 298 19.50 -1.26 7.57
N GLN A 299 18.85 -0.86 8.63
CA GLN A 299 18.32 0.49 8.83
C GLN A 299 19.39 1.41 9.44
N THR A 300 19.23 2.71 9.28
CA THR A 300 20.13 3.72 9.85
C THR A 300 20.12 3.76 11.38
N ASP A 301 19.01 3.31 12.00
CA ASP A 301 18.86 3.20 13.46
C ASP A 301 19.44 1.89 14.04
N GLY A 302 20.07 1.06 13.21
CA GLY A 302 20.70 -0.19 13.60
C GLY A 302 19.78 -1.41 13.58
N ARG A 303 18.48 -1.25 13.36
CA ARG A 303 17.54 -2.37 13.16
C ARG A 303 17.73 -2.99 11.77
N TRP A 304 17.12 -4.17 11.57
CA TRP A 304 17.11 -4.85 10.30
C TRP A 304 15.68 -5.05 9.79
N ILE A 305 15.49 -4.88 8.51
CA ILE A 305 14.27 -5.33 7.83
C ILE A 305 14.57 -6.69 7.22
N LEU A 306 13.73 -7.66 7.52
CA LEU A 306 13.65 -8.93 6.81
C LEU A 306 12.44 -8.91 5.90
N SER A 307 12.66 -9.19 4.61
CA SER A 307 11.58 -9.52 3.67
C SER A 307 11.71 -10.98 3.26
N ALA A 308 10.62 -11.72 3.34
CA ALA A 308 10.54 -13.13 2.94
C ALA A 308 9.58 -13.28 1.75
N TYR A 309 10.00 -14.08 0.77
CA TYR A 309 9.28 -14.30 -0.47
C TYR A 309 9.17 -15.79 -0.78
N ASN A 310 8.02 -16.25 -1.25
CA ASN A 310 7.92 -17.56 -1.87
C ASN A 310 8.52 -17.51 -3.29
N VAL A 311 9.36 -18.47 -3.61
CA VAL A 311 9.91 -18.65 -4.98
C VAL A 311 8.82 -19.10 -5.94
N TYR A 312 7.90 -19.95 -5.46
CA TYR A 312 6.79 -20.50 -6.23
C TYR A 312 5.46 -19.99 -5.70
N ASN A 313 4.57 -19.59 -6.58
CA ASN A 313 3.25 -19.03 -6.23
C ASN A 313 2.29 -20.06 -5.63
N ASP A 314 2.50 -21.35 -5.91
CA ASP A 314 1.72 -22.48 -5.40
C ASP A 314 2.24 -23.03 -4.06
N SER A 315 3.22 -22.37 -3.45
CA SER A 315 3.72 -22.74 -2.13
C SER A 315 2.58 -22.71 -1.08
N ASP A 316 2.52 -23.76 -0.26
CA ASP A 316 1.61 -23.80 0.88
C ASP A 316 2.08 -22.94 2.06
N PHE A 317 3.34 -22.56 2.07
CA PHE A 317 3.93 -21.74 3.13
C PHE A 317 3.37 -20.29 3.09
N ASP A 318 2.86 -19.84 4.23
CA ASP A 318 2.34 -18.48 4.40
C ASP A 318 3.39 -17.61 5.11
N CYS A 319 4.15 -16.84 4.31
CA CYS A 319 5.17 -15.92 4.82
C CYS A 319 4.57 -14.89 5.81
N GLY A 320 3.38 -14.35 5.50
CA GLY A 320 2.71 -13.35 6.33
C GLY A 320 2.31 -13.90 7.70
N ALA A 321 1.66 -15.06 7.71
CA ALA A 321 1.28 -15.73 8.94
C ALA A 321 2.52 -16.13 9.78
N TYR A 322 3.56 -16.66 9.11
CA TYR A 322 4.78 -17.07 9.77
C TYR A 322 5.52 -15.92 10.46
N LEU A 323 5.76 -14.81 9.72
CA LEU A 323 6.46 -13.65 10.28
C LEU A 323 5.63 -12.94 11.35
N ARG A 324 4.31 -12.95 11.24
CA ARG A 324 3.42 -12.41 12.29
C ARG A 324 3.53 -13.21 13.59
N ALA A 325 3.52 -14.52 13.49
CA ALA A 325 3.58 -15.40 14.67
C ALA A 325 4.92 -15.35 15.40
N ASN A 326 6.04 -15.17 14.67
CA ASN A 326 7.38 -15.30 15.24
C ASN A 326 8.11 -13.95 15.47
N TYR A 327 7.78 -12.90 14.68
CA TYR A 327 8.57 -11.66 14.65
C TYR A 327 7.72 -10.38 14.64
N CYS A 328 6.43 -10.45 14.97
CA CYS A 328 5.50 -9.32 14.90
C CYS A 328 5.48 -8.65 13.51
N GLY A 329 5.73 -9.42 12.46
CA GLY A 329 5.69 -8.97 11.06
C GLY A 329 4.32 -9.09 10.45
N GLY A 330 4.25 -8.96 9.12
CA GLY A 330 3.02 -9.10 8.37
C GLY A 330 3.25 -9.11 6.87
N GLY A 331 2.17 -9.24 6.12
CA GLY A 331 2.17 -9.27 4.66
C GLY A 331 1.23 -10.34 4.12
N HIS A 332 1.42 -10.64 2.83
CA HIS A 332 0.66 -11.66 2.10
C HIS A 332 1.31 -13.04 2.25
N LYS A 333 0.57 -14.08 1.82
CA LYS A 333 1.06 -15.45 1.80
C LYS A 333 2.39 -15.59 1.04
N GLY A 334 2.51 -14.93 -0.11
CA GLY A 334 3.69 -15.02 -1.00
C GLY A 334 4.82 -14.04 -0.70
N ALA A 335 4.56 -12.97 0.07
CA ALA A 335 5.54 -11.94 0.40
C ALA A 335 5.18 -11.26 1.71
N ALA A 336 6.15 -11.17 2.61
CA ALA A 336 5.95 -10.59 3.94
C ALA A 336 7.24 -9.97 4.47
N GLY A 337 7.10 -9.10 5.48
CA GLY A 337 8.23 -8.45 6.11
C GLY A 337 8.08 -8.29 7.61
N CYS A 338 9.21 -8.11 8.28
CA CYS A 338 9.25 -7.74 9.68
C CYS A 338 10.48 -6.87 9.97
N THR A 339 10.44 -6.17 11.10
CA THR A 339 11.59 -5.44 11.64
C THR A 339 12.20 -6.25 12.77
N LEU A 340 13.50 -6.50 12.67
CA LEU A 340 14.28 -7.26 13.63
C LEU A 340 15.16 -6.33 14.47
N SER A 341 15.28 -6.63 15.75
CA SER A 341 16.34 -6.07 16.58
C SER A 341 17.71 -6.61 16.14
N GLN A 342 18.79 -5.93 16.57
CA GLN A 342 20.16 -6.41 16.33
C GLN A 342 20.39 -7.81 16.93
N ASP A 343 19.83 -8.10 18.10
CA ASP A 343 20.02 -9.40 18.78
C ASP A 343 19.27 -10.52 18.04
N GLN A 344 18.06 -10.29 17.58
CA GLN A 344 17.31 -11.24 16.75
C GLN A 344 18.07 -11.55 15.46
N PHE A 345 18.59 -10.53 14.80
CA PHE A 345 19.38 -10.70 13.56
C PHE A 345 20.67 -11.51 13.82
N ILE A 346 21.40 -11.23 14.92
CA ILE A 346 22.60 -11.99 15.30
C ILE A 346 22.27 -13.47 15.56
N GLU A 347 21.15 -13.76 16.18
CA GLU A 347 20.74 -15.15 16.45
C GLU A 347 20.41 -15.88 15.15
N MET A 348 19.70 -15.24 14.21
CA MET A 348 19.47 -15.79 12.87
C MET A 348 20.77 -16.07 12.12
N LEU A 349 21.76 -15.15 12.19
CA LEU A 349 23.08 -15.36 11.57
C LEU A 349 23.82 -16.57 12.12
N LYS A 350 23.68 -16.89 13.42
CA LYS A 350 24.33 -18.05 14.02
C LYS A 350 23.71 -19.39 13.60
N THR A 351 22.40 -19.37 13.40
CA THR A 351 21.62 -20.59 13.12
C THR A 351 21.34 -20.79 11.62
N HIS A 352 21.45 -19.73 10.81
CA HIS A 352 20.97 -19.66 9.43
C HIS A 352 19.47 -20.02 9.33
N GLN A 353 18.69 -19.64 10.34
CA GLN A 353 17.25 -19.93 10.43
C GLN A 353 16.46 -18.65 10.72
N VAL A 354 15.32 -18.55 10.06
CA VAL A 354 14.28 -17.55 10.30
C VAL A 354 13.08 -18.22 10.92
#